data_b44ed501c3bd8f1c5efb4937a131ea8f
#
_entry.id   b44ed501c3bd8f1c5efb4937a131ea8f
#
_cell.length_a   1.000
_cell.length_b   1.000
_cell.length_c   1.000
_cell.angle_alpha   90.00
_cell.angle_beta   90.00
_cell.angle_gamma   90.00
#
_symmetry.space_group_name_H-M   'P 1'
#
loop_
_entity.id
_entity.type
_entity.pdbx_description
1 polymer ?
#
loop_
_entity_poly.entity_id
_entity_poly.type
_entity_poly.pdbx_seq_one_letter_code
_entity_poly.pdbx_strand_id
1 'polypeptide(L)'
;MGHPDFRVGGRIFATLPRDDQAMVAVLPEQQELAMAAEPEAFKPASGAWGRGGSTLVDLPSVSDEWLERTLRWAWEKRAPAKLRS
;
A
#
# COMPACT_ATOMS: atom_id res chain seq x y z
N MET A 1 14.38 -14.40 9.46
CA MET A 1 14.10 -12.96 9.59
C MET A 1 12.86 -12.61 8.79
N GLY A 2 12.00 -11.82 9.37
CA GLY A 2 10.81 -11.36 8.66
C GLY A 2 11.14 -10.24 7.68
N HIS A 3 10.14 -9.89 6.89
CA HIS A 3 10.25 -8.77 5.98
C HIS A 3 10.09 -7.46 6.74
N PRO A 4 10.67 -6.34 6.25
CA PRO A 4 10.43 -5.05 6.87
C PRO A 4 8.95 -4.69 6.81
N ASP A 5 8.45 -4.16 7.92
CA ASP A 5 7.06 -3.70 8.02
C ASP A 5 7.04 -2.21 8.32
N PHE A 6 6.03 -1.54 7.83
CA PHE A 6 5.77 -0.14 8.15
C PHE A 6 4.56 -0.07 9.06
N ARG A 7 4.71 0.57 10.21
CA ARG A 7 3.66 0.61 11.23
C ARG A 7 3.37 2.02 11.69
N VAL A 8 2.12 2.25 12.06
CA VAL A 8 1.70 3.48 12.71
C VAL A 8 0.66 3.12 13.77
N GLY A 9 0.85 3.64 14.97
CA GLY A 9 -0.05 3.35 16.08
C GLY A 9 -0.14 1.85 16.39
N GLY A 10 0.94 1.09 16.16
CA GLY A 10 0.95 -0.34 16.38
C GLY A 10 0.34 -1.18 15.26
N ARG A 11 -0.16 -0.55 14.20
CA ARG A 11 -0.77 -1.26 13.07
C ARG A 11 0.14 -1.24 11.86
N ILE A 12 0.17 -2.35 11.12
CA ILE A 12 0.94 -2.46 9.90
C ILE A 12 0.14 -1.82 8.77
N PHE A 13 0.73 -0.85 8.06
CA PHE A 13 0.07 -0.23 6.91
C PHE A 13 0.77 -0.56 5.59
N ALA A 14 1.98 -1.10 5.63
CA ALA A 14 2.69 -1.56 4.45
C ALA A 14 3.68 -2.64 4.83
N THR A 15 4.00 -3.53 3.89
CA THR A 15 5.01 -4.57 4.10
C THR A 15 5.84 -4.71 2.83
N LEU A 16 7.02 -5.31 2.96
CA LEU A 16 7.88 -5.64 1.82
C LEU A 16 8.02 -7.15 1.74
N PRO A 17 7.07 -7.85 1.05
CA PRO A 17 7.16 -9.30 0.92
C PRO A 17 8.35 -9.76 0.10
N ARG A 18 8.89 -8.87 -0.76
CA ARG A 18 10.09 -9.12 -1.56
C ARG A 18 10.91 -7.84 -1.61
N ASP A 19 12.16 -7.94 -2.00
CA ASP A 19 13.05 -6.78 -2.11
C ASP A 19 12.56 -5.75 -3.12
N ASP A 20 11.84 -6.20 -4.15
CA ASP A 20 11.37 -5.33 -5.24
C ASP A 20 9.86 -5.12 -5.22
N GLN A 21 9.18 -5.58 -4.18
CA GLN A 21 7.73 -5.49 -4.13
C GLN A 21 7.26 -5.09 -2.73
N ALA A 22 6.35 -4.13 -2.68
CA ALA A 22 5.70 -3.73 -1.45
C ALA A 22 4.24 -4.11 -1.49
N MET A 23 3.59 -4.19 -0.33
CA MET A 23 2.16 -4.35 -0.25
C MET A 23 1.62 -3.25 0.66
N VAL A 24 0.64 -2.50 0.17
CA VAL A 24 0.02 -1.41 0.92
C VAL A 24 -1.46 -1.69 1.10
N ALA A 25 -2.00 -1.34 2.26
CA ALA A 25 -3.41 -1.52 2.56
C ALA A 25 -4.12 -0.18 2.39
N VAL A 26 -4.73 0.02 1.21
CA VAL A 26 -5.47 1.25 0.89
C VAL A 26 -6.95 0.91 0.73
N LEU A 27 -7.78 1.93 0.52
CA LEU A 27 -9.20 1.70 0.24
C LEU A 27 -9.38 1.16 -1.18
N PRO A 28 -10.44 0.36 -1.44
CA PRO A 28 -10.65 -0.19 -2.79
C PRO A 28 -10.69 0.87 -3.89
N GLU A 29 -11.32 2.02 -3.64
CA GLU A 29 -11.35 3.09 -4.62
C GLU A 29 -9.98 3.72 -4.85
N GLN A 30 -9.13 3.75 -3.82
CA GLN A 30 -7.76 4.22 -3.96
C GLN A 30 -6.91 3.23 -4.75
N GLN A 31 -7.14 1.93 -4.54
CA GLN A 31 -6.50 0.88 -5.32
C GLN A 31 -6.82 1.05 -6.80
N GLU A 32 -8.09 1.31 -7.13
CA GLU A 32 -8.49 1.52 -8.51
C GLU A 32 -7.80 2.73 -9.13
N LEU A 33 -7.68 3.83 -8.38
CA LEU A 33 -7.00 5.03 -8.85
C LEU A 33 -5.54 4.75 -9.16
N ALA A 34 -4.86 4.03 -8.27
CA ALA A 34 -3.45 3.70 -8.47
C ALA A 34 -3.26 2.79 -9.68
N MET A 35 -4.13 1.78 -9.82
CA MET A 35 -4.05 0.85 -10.94
C MET A 35 -4.35 1.54 -12.27
N ALA A 36 -5.24 2.53 -12.26
CA ALA A 36 -5.53 3.31 -13.47
C ALA A 36 -4.37 4.22 -13.85
N ALA A 37 -3.68 4.76 -12.86
CA ALA A 37 -2.56 5.68 -13.10
C ALA A 37 -1.29 4.95 -13.53
N GLU A 38 -0.98 3.83 -12.87
CA GLU A 38 0.23 3.07 -13.16
C GLU A 38 -0.07 1.56 -13.14
N PRO A 39 -0.72 1.06 -14.21
CA PRO A 39 -1.18 -0.33 -14.23
C PRO A 39 -0.05 -1.36 -14.17
N GLU A 40 1.16 -0.99 -14.56
CA GLU A 40 2.30 -1.91 -14.48
C GLU A 40 2.91 -1.96 -13.08
N ALA A 41 2.64 -0.93 -12.26
CA ALA A 41 3.22 -0.82 -10.92
C ALA A 41 2.28 -1.33 -9.83
N PHE A 42 0.98 -1.30 -10.06
CA PHE A 42 0.00 -1.65 -9.04
C PHE A 42 -0.90 -2.78 -9.50
N LYS A 43 -1.14 -3.74 -8.60
CA LYS A 43 -2.12 -4.80 -8.84
C LYS A 43 -2.69 -5.26 -7.51
N PRO A 44 -3.94 -5.80 -7.51
CA PRO A 44 -4.53 -6.25 -6.26
C PRO A 44 -3.81 -7.49 -5.74
N ALA A 45 -3.76 -7.61 -4.41
CA ALA A 45 -3.27 -8.82 -3.79
C ALA A 45 -4.25 -9.96 -4.04
N SER A 46 -3.82 -11.20 -3.81
CA SER A 46 -4.64 -12.38 -4.09
C SER A 46 -5.85 -12.45 -3.17
N GLY A 47 -6.97 -12.94 -3.71
CA GLY A 47 -8.15 -13.29 -2.94
C GLY A 47 -8.81 -12.13 -2.24
N ALA A 48 -9.34 -12.39 -1.05
CA ALA A 48 -10.09 -11.40 -0.29
C ALA A 48 -9.24 -10.19 0.12
N TRP A 49 -7.94 -10.36 0.25
CA TRP A 49 -7.04 -9.27 0.59
C TRP A 49 -7.08 -8.17 -0.48
N GLY A 50 -7.01 -8.58 -1.77
CA GLY A 50 -7.08 -7.63 -2.86
C GLY A 50 -8.41 -6.90 -2.92
N ARG A 51 -9.49 -7.61 -2.66
CA ARG A 51 -10.82 -7.00 -2.64
C ARG A 51 -10.99 -6.00 -1.51
N GLY A 52 -10.26 -6.19 -0.42
CA GLY A 52 -10.29 -5.26 0.71
C GLY A 52 -9.38 -4.04 0.53
N GLY A 53 -8.66 -3.96 -0.61
CA GLY A 53 -7.79 -2.83 -0.89
C GLY A 53 -6.31 -3.11 -0.72
N SER A 54 -5.92 -4.32 -0.34
CA SER A 54 -4.50 -4.67 -0.29
C SER A 54 -3.94 -4.70 -1.69
N THR A 55 -2.90 -3.92 -1.93
CA THR A 55 -2.37 -3.65 -3.26
C THR A 55 -0.88 -3.95 -3.30
N LEU A 56 -0.46 -4.70 -4.32
CA LEU A 56 0.95 -4.98 -4.55
C LEU A 56 1.55 -3.86 -5.38
N VAL A 57 2.73 -3.41 -4.99
CA VAL A 57 3.45 -2.32 -5.65
C VAL A 57 4.77 -2.86 -6.18
N ASP A 58 4.95 -2.76 -7.50
CA ASP A 58 6.21 -3.14 -8.13
C ASP A 58 7.16 -1.95 -8.03
N LEU A 59 8.10 -2.02 -7.09
CA LEU A 59 8.98 -0.89 -6.78
C LEU A 59 9.81 -0.39 -7.97
N PRO A 60 10.37 -1.28 -8.83
CA PRO A 60 11.09 -0.80 -10.00
C PRO A 60 10.24 -0.02 -10.99
N SER A 61 8.94 -0.31 -11.05
CA SER A 61 8.03 0.31 -12.03
C SER A 61 7.29 1.53 -11.49
N VAL A 62 7.12 1.62 -10.17
CA VAL A 62 6.31 2.70 -9.58
C VAL A 62 7.07 4.02 -9.58
N SER A 63 6.37 5.13 -9.86
CA SER A 63 6.96 6.46 -9.73
C SER A 63 7.03 6.85 -8.25
N ASP A 64 7.97 7.73 -7.92
CA ASP A 64 8.11 8.21 -6.55
C ASP A 64 6.83 8.90 -6.06
N GLU A 65 6.16 9.64 -6.95
CA GLU A 65 4.92 10.33 -6.61
C GLU A 65 3.83 9.36 -6.17
N TRP A 66 3.62 8.30 -6.94
CA TRP A 66 2.57 7.34 -6.64
C TRP A 66 2.93 6.42 -5.48
N LEU A 67 4.20 6.10 -5.31
CA LEU A 67 4.64 5.35 -4.15
C LEU A 67 4.37 6.15 -2.88
N GLU A 68 4.76 7.41 -2.86
CA GLU A 68 4.51 8.28 -1.71
C GLU A 68 3.02 8.44 -1.44
N ARG A 69 2.23 8.61 -2.49
CA ARG A 69 0.78 8.78 -2.37
C ARG A 69 0.11 7.55 -1.75
N THR A 70 0.46 6.36 -2.24
CA THR A 70 -0.13 5.13 -1.72
C THR A 70 0.32 4.83 -0.30
N LEU A 71 1.56 5.14 0.03
CA LEU A 71 2.04 4.98 1.41
C LEU A 71 1.31 5.92 2.34
N ARG A 72 1.06 7.16 1.92
CA ARG A 72 0.31 8.13 2.71
C ARG A 72 -1.13 7.66 2.93
N TRP A 73 -1.79 7.17 1.88
CA TRP A 73 -3.15 6.64 2.00
C TRP A 73 -3.20 5.47 2.97
N ALA A 74 -2.23 4.56 2.88
CA ALA A 74 -2.17 3.40 3.77
C ALA A 74 -1.95 3.84 5.21
N TRP A 75 -1.08 4.82 5.42
CA TRP A 75 -0.83 5.37 6.75
C TRP A 75 -2.09 6.00 7.32
N GLU A 76 -2.79 6.83 6.54
CA GLU A 76 -4.01 7.49 6.99
C GLU A 76 -5.10 6.49 7.36
N LYS A 77 -5.22 5.41 6.59
CA LYS A 77 -6.21 4.37 6.85
C LYS A 77 -5.95 3.66 8.19
N ARG A 78 -4.68 3.46 8.55
CA ARG A 78 -4.29 2.69 9.73
C ARG A 78 -3.98 3.55 10.95
N ALA A 79 -3.64 4.81 10.77
CA ALA A 79 -3.26 5.67 11.88
C ALA A 79 -4.45 5.94 12.79
N PRO A 80 -4.23 5.96 14.12
CA PRO A 80 -5.29 6.42 15.05
C PRO A 80 -5.70 7.84 14.73
N ALA A 81 -6.97 8.18 14.98
CA ALA A 81 -7.51 9.49 14.65
C ALA A 81 -6.67 10.64 15.21
N LYS A 82 -6.17 10.49 16.42
CA LYS A 82 -5.37 11.53 17.07
C LYS A 82 -4.04 11.80 16.37
N LEU A 83 -3.55 10.85 15.58
CA LEU A 83 -2.31 11.02 14.83
C LEU A 83 -2.54 11.60 13.43
N ARG A 84 -3.80 11.59 12.97
CA ARG A 84 -4.15 12.08 11.63
C ARG A 84 -4.60 13.53 11.62
N SER A 85 -4.92 14.06 12.75
CA SER A 85 -5.44 15.43 12.86
C SER A 85 -4.39 16.52 12.63
#